data_63c7a6f4eff23f8ba6f4e14ee26910b5
#
_entry.id   63c7a6f4eff23f8ba6f4e14ee26910b5
#
_cell.length_a   1.000
_cell.length_b   1.000
_cell.length_c   1.000
_cell.angle_alpha   90.00
_cell.angle_beta   90.00
_cell.angle_gamma   90.00
#
_symmetry.space_group_name_H-M   'P 1'
#
loop_
_entity.id
_entity.type
_entity.pdbx_description
1 polymer ?
#
loop_
_entity_poly.entity_id
_entity_poly.type
_entity_poly.pdbx_seq_one_letter_code
_entity_poly.pdbx_strand_id
1 'polypeptide(L)'
;MLQPKRTKFRKQMKGRNRGLALRGSTIAFGTYGLKATERGRLTARQIEAARRAMTRYIKRGGKIWIRVFPDKPITKKPLEVRQGKGKGNVEYWVCQIQPGRVLYEMEGVTEEIAREAFRLAAAKLPFPTTFVTRQVM
;
A
#
# COMPACT_ATOMS: atom_id res chain seq x y z
N MET A 1 2.62 -3.46 13.68
CA MET A 1 2.30 -3.16 12.28
C MET A 1 1.70 -1.77 12.17
N LEU A 2 1.68 -1.23 10.96
CA LEU A 2 1.16 0.10 10.70
C LEU A 2 -0.32 0.20 11.05
N GLN A 3 -0.66 1.19 11.84
CA GLN A 3 -2.04 1.54 12.17
C GLN A 3 -2.07 2.96 12.70
N PRO A 4 -3.22 3.67 12.62
CA PRO A 4 -3.31 5.01 13.16
C PRO A 4 -3.18 5.01 14.68
N LYS A 5 -2.48 6.00 15.21
CA LYS A 5 -2.36 6.20 16.66
C LYS A 5 -3.68 6.67 17.26
N ARG A 6 -4.40 7.52 16.55
CA ARG A 6 -5.70 8.05 16.96
C ARG A 6 -6.67 8.02 15.80
N THR A 7 -7.93 7.72 16.09
CA THR A 7 -8.98 7.73 15.09
C THR A 7 -10.18 8.52 15.62
N LYS A 8 -10.83 9.27 14.73
CA LYS A 8 -12.08 9.95 15.08
C LYS A 8 -13.19 8.93 15.32
N PHE A 9 -13.24 7.91 14.46
CA PHE A 9 -14.14 6.77 14.61
C PHE A 9 -13.33 5.49 14.52
N ARG A 10 -13.54 4.58 15.47
CA ARG A 10 -12.82 3.31 15.50
C ARG A 10 -13.23 2.39 14.36
N LYS A 11 -14.51 2.45 13.98
CA LYS A 11 -15.08 1.61 12.91
C LYS A 11 -15.61 2.49 11.80
N GLN A 12 -15.55 2.01 10.58
CA GLN A 12 -16.03 2.73 9.40
C GLN A 12 -16.90 1.85 8.53
N MET A 13 -17.79 2.48 7.77
CA MET A 13 -18.60 1.76 6.80
C MET A 13 -17.73 1.27 5.65
N LYS A 14 -18.11 0.15 5.05
CA LYS A 14 -17.37 -0.47 3.96
C LYS A 14 -17.16 0.49 2.78
N GLY A 15 -18.23 1.14 2.34
CA GLY A 15 -18.16 2.05 1.19
C GLY A 15 -17.77 1.35 -0.10
N ARG A 16 -17.54 2.13 -1.14
CA ARG A 16 -17.06 1.64 -2.43
C ARG A 16 -15.77 2.38 -2.83
N ASN A 17 -14.81 1.62 -3.31
CA ASN A 17 -13.56 2.17 -3.80
C ASN A 17 -13.73 2.58 -5.27
N ARG A 18 -13.88 3.87 -5.52
CA ARG A 18 -14.15 4.42 -6.85
C ARG A 18 -13.13 5.50 -7.22
N GLY A 19 -13.06 5.79 -8.51
CA GLY A 19 -12.27 6.88 -9.05
C GLY A 19 -10.83 6.51 -9.36
N LEU A 20 -10.10 7.50 -9.80
CA LEU A 20 -8.69 7.40 -10.12
C LEU A 20 -7.88 8.23 -9.12
N ALA A 21 -6.63 7.88 -8.93
CA ALA A 21 -5.76 8.63 -8.04
C ALA A 21 -5.39 9.97 -8.68
N LEU A 22 -5.84 11.07 -8.09
CA LEU A 22 -5.48 12.42 -8.50
C LEU A 22 -4.30 12.94 -7.69
N ARG A 23 -4.19 12.47 -6.44
CA ARG A 23 -3.06 12.78 -5.56
C ARG A 23 -2.24 11.52 -5.34
N GLY A 24 -0.95 11.68 -5.15
CA GLY A 24 -0.05 10.55 -4.94
C GLY A 24 0.14 9.71 -6.20
N SER A 25 -0.08 10.28 -7.38
CA SER A 25 0.08 9.60 -8.67
C SER A 25 1.43 9.86 -9.34
N THR A 26 2.26 10.71 -8.75
CA THR A 26 3.57 11.05 -9.28
C THR A 26 4.65 10.80 -8.23
N ILE A 27 5.89 10.57 -8.70
CA ILE A 27 7.03 10.41 -7.81
C ILE A 27 7.40 11.78 -7.23
N ALA A 28 7.46 11.84 -5.90
CA ALA A 28 7.74 13.09 -5.18
C ALA A 28 9.10 13.08 -4.47
N PHE A 29 9.52 11.95 -3.93
CA PHE A 29 10.71 11.87 -3.09
C PHE A 29 11.88 11.15 -3.74
N GLY A 30 11.63 10.09 -4.48
CA GLY A 30 12.66 9.22 -5.02
C GLY A 30 12.87 9.38 -6.52
N THR A 31 13.61 8.44 -7.09
CA THR A 31 13.90 8.39 -8.53
C THR A 31 13.00 7.38 -9.24
N TYR A 32 12.69 6.29 -8.56
CA TYR A 32 11.90 5.18 -9.09
C TYR A 32 10.70 4.94 -8.20
N GLY A 33 9.63 4.40 -8.78
CA GLY A 33 8.43 4.12 -8.02
C GLY A 33 7.69 2.90 -8.51
N LEU A 34 6.80 2.40 -7.63
CA LEU A 34 5.89 1.31 -7.94
C LEU A 34 4.47 1.86 -7.87
N LYS A 35 3.76 1.81 -8.99
CA LYS A 35 2.43 2.39 -9.14
C LYS A 35 1.40 1.31 -9.33
N ALA A 36 0.26 1.42 -8.64
CA ALA A 36 -0.86 0.50 -8.82
C ALA A 36 -1.57 0.78 -10.15
N THR A 37 -1.88 -0.29 -10.89
CA THR A 37 -2.61 -0.17 -12.16
C THR A 37 -4.09 -0.51 -12.00
N GLU A 38 -4.46 -1.17 -10.92
CA GLU A 38 -5.85 -1.49 -10.61
C GLU A 38 -6.17 -1.08 -9.18
N ARG A 39 -7.46 -0.97 -8.90
CA ARG A 39 -7.92 -0.64 -7.55
C ARG A 39 -7.95 -1.86 -6.65
N GLY A 40 -7.84 -1.63 -5.36
CA GLY A 40 -7.87 -2.69 -4.38
C GLY A 40 -7.68 -2.15 -2.97
N ARG A 41 -7.51 -3.07 -2.05
CA ARG A 41 -7.21 -2.76 -0.65
C ARG A 41 -5.86 -3.34 -0.28
N LEU A 42 -5.05 -2.52 0.36
CA LEU A 42 -3.71 -2.91 0.75
C LEU A 42 -3.67 -3.00 2.28
N THR A 43 -3.47 -4.20 2.81
CA THR A 43 -3.43 -4.40 4.25
C THR A 43 -2.09 -3.97 4.83
N ALA A 44 -2.07 -3.68 6.13
CA ALA A 44 -0.84 -3.34 6.83
C ALA A 44 0.21 -4.45 6.69
N ARG A 45 -0.22 -5.72 6.70
CA ARG A 45 0.68 -6.86 6.52
C ARG A 45 1.30 -6.91 5.12
N GLN A 46 0.51 -6.61 4.10
CA GLN A 46 1.01 -6.57 2.71
C GLN A 46 2.01 -5.43 2.52
N ILE A 47 1.73 -4.26 3.09
CA ILE A 47 2.65 -3.13 3.06
C ILE A 47 4.00 -3.52 3.67
N GLU A 48 3.97 -4.14 4.84
CA GLU A 48 5.19 -4.55 5.53
C GLU A 48 5.93 -5.67 4.79
N ALA A 49 5.21 -6.64 4.25
CA ALA A 49 5.81 -7.74 3.48
C ALA A 49 6.54 -7.21 2.24
N ALA A 50 5.93 -6.29 1.52
CA ALA A 50 6.55 -5.68 0.34
C ALA A 50 7.78 -4.85 0.73
N ARG A 51 7.68 -4.07 1.81
CA ARG A 51 8.81 -3.29 2.32
C ARG A 51 9.99 -4.18 2.67
N ARG A 52 9.74 -5.28 3.37
CA ARG A 52 10.80 -6.22 3.74
C ARG A 52 11.45 -6.86 2.53
N ALA A 53 10.67 -7.23 1.53
CA ALA A 53 11.20 -7.82 0.30
C ALA A 53 12.15 -6.86 -0.43
N MET A 54 11.75 -5.58 -0.55
CA MET A 54 12.59 -4.56 -1.17
C MET A 54 13.86 -4.30 -0.36
N THR A 55 13.72 -4.11 0.95
CA THR A 55 14.84 -3.82 1.83
C THR A 55 15.87 -4.94 1.83
N ARG A 56 15.38 -6.19 1.82
CA ARG A 56 16.26 -7.35 1.78
C ARG A 56 17.08 -7.41 0.50
N TYR A 57 16.47 -7.04 -0.62
CA TYR A 57 17.15 -7.08 -1.91
C TYR A 57 18.18 -5.97 -2.06
N ILE A 58 17.82 -4.74 -1.73
CA ILE A 58 18.75 -3.61 -1.87
C ILE A 58 19.78 -3.54 -0.73
N LYS A 59 19.55 -4.28 0.35
CA LYS A 59 20.41 -4.34 1.54
C LYS A 59 20.62 -2.94 2.13
N ARG A 60 21.87 -2.47 2.20
CA ARG A 60 22.20 -1.18 2.80
C ARG A 60 22.25 -0.03 1.79
N GLY A 61 22.11 -0.35 0.49
CA GLY A 61 22.12 0.69 -0.53
C GLY A 61 20.74 1.30 -0.72
N GLY A 62 20.69 2.60 -0.92
CA GLY A 62 19.45 3.26 -1.27
C GLY A 62 18.52 3.57 -0.11
N LYS A 63 17.42 4.22 -0.47
CA LYS A 63 16.40 4.65 0.46
C LYS A 63 15.02 4.34 -0.12
N ILE A 64 14.09 3.91 0.73
CA ILE A 64 12.73 3.55 0.35
C ILE A 64 11.75 4.44 1.09
N TRP A 65 10.75 4.95 0.38
CA TRP A 65 9.62 5.67 0.96
C TRP A 65 8.36 4.86 0.75
N ILE A 66 7.56 4.74 1.80
CA ILE A 66 6.21 4.15 1.73
C ILE A 66 5.24 5.31 1.57
N ARG A 67 4.51 5.33 0.44
CA ARG A 67 3.60 6.43 0.10
C ARG A 67 2.16 6.16 0.50
N VAL A 68 1.89 5.06 1.17
CA VAL A 68 0.54 4.66 1.59
C VAL A 68 0.52 4.33 3.07
N PHE A 69 -0.64 4.52 3.69
CA PHE A 69 -0.81 4.21 5.10
C PHE A 69 -2.18 3.53 5.32
N PRO A 70 -2.23 2.45 6.11
CA PRO A 70 -3.49 1.73 6.35
C PRO A 70 -4.32 2.44 7.42
N ASP A 71 -5.22 3.30 6.99
CA ASP A 71 -6.03 4.12 7.88
C ASP A 71 -7.50 3.68 7.96
N LYS A 72 -7.92 2.70 7.17
CA LYS A 72 -9.29 2.20 7.19
C LYS A 72 -9.38 0.90 7.99
N PRO A 73 -10.19 0.85 9.06
CA PRO A 73 -10.39 -0.38 9.82
C PRO A 73 -11.34 -1.32 9.09
N ILE A 74 -11.01 -2.61 9.10
CA ILE A 74 -11.88 -3.66 8.57
C ILE A 74 -12.37 -4.50 9.73
N THR A 75 -13.69 -4.68 9.79
CA THR A 75 -14.33 -5.44 10.84
C THR A 75 -14.78 -6.80 10.32
N LYS A 76 -14.70 -7.81 11.19
CA LYS A 76 -15.20 -9.15 10.92
C LYS A 76 -16.03 -9.61 12.10
N LYS A 77 -17.13 -10.30 11.79
CA LYS A 77 -17.89 -11.02 12.81
C LYS A 77 -17.51 -12.49 12.74
N PRO A 78 -17.41 -13.19 13.88
CA PRO A 78 -17.28 -14.65 13.88
C PRO A 78 -18.43 -15.28 13.12
N LEU A 79 -18.17 -16.42 12.46
CA LEU A 79 -19.19 -17.14 11.71
C LEU A 79 -20.42 -17.53 12.57
N GLU A 80 -20.22 -17.66 13.87
CA GLU A 80 -21.24 -18.05 14.83
C GLU A 80 -22.15 -16.91 15.28
N VAL A 81 -21.78 -15.65 14.96
CA VAL A 81 -22.54 -14.48 15.39
C VAL A 81 -23.58 -14.12 14.32
N ARG A 82 -24.82 -13.97 14.76
CA ARG A 82 -25.93 -13.60 13.86
C ARG A 82 -25.69 -12.20 13.29
N GLN A 83 -26.04 -12.04 12.01
CA GLN A 83 -26.01 -10.74 11.35
C GLN A 83 -27.01 -9.79 12.02
N GLY A 84 -26.68 -8.50 12.03
CA GLY A 84 -27.58 -7.46 12.52
C GLY A 84 -27.39 -7.00 13.95
N LYS A 85 -26.48 -7.59 14.71
CA LYS A 85 -26.18 -7.18 16.09
C LYS A 85 -25.06 -6.12 16.18
N GLY A 86 -24.97 -5.24 15.17
CA GLY A 86 -23.94 -4.21 15.11
C GLY A 86 -22.66 -4.71 14.42
N LYS A 87 -21.70 -3.81 14.24
CA LYS A 87 -20.42 -4.14 13.62
C LYS A 87 -19.56 -5.01 14.53
N GLY A 88 -18.86 -5.96 13.91
CA GLY A 88 -17.87 -6.77 14.62
C GLY A 88 -16.67 -5.94 15.06
N ASN A 89 -15.71 -6.61 15.69
CA ASN A 89 -14.49 -5.97 16.15
C ASN A 89 -13.56 -5.62 14.97
N VAL A 90 -12.73 -4.60 15.15
CA VAL A 90 -11.70 -4.26 14.17
C VAL A 90 -10.65 -5.37 14.16
N GLU A 91 -10.50 -6.04 13.00
CA GLU A 91 -9.56 -7.15 12.84
C GLU A 91 -8.23 -6.68 12.24
N TYR A 92 -8.27 -5.77 11.27
CA TYR A 92 -7.07 -5.29 10.62
C TYR A 92 -7.33 -3.95 9.93
N TRP A 93 -6.25 -3.33 9.49
CA TRP A 93 -6.28 -2.02 8.86
C TRP A 93 -5.84 -2.12 7.42
N VAL A 94 -6.47 -1.35 6.53
CA VAL A 94 -6.17 -1.33 5.11
C VAL A 94 -6.08 0.10 4.60
N CYS A 95 -5.40 0.26 3.46
CA CYS A 95 -5.41 1.47 2.65
C CYS A 95 -6.18 1.17 1.38
N GLN A 96 -7.15 2.01 1.04
CA GLN A 96 -7.86 1.90 -0.24
C GLN A 96 -6.99 2.48 -1.33
N ILE A 97 -6.73 1.70 -2.37
CA ILE A 97 -5.85 2.08 -3.48
C ILE A 97 -6.69 2.28 -4.73
N GLN A 98 -6.47 3.41 -5.39
CA GLN A 98 -7.06 3.73 -6.68
C GLN A 98 -6.03 3.54 -7.78
N PRO A 99 -6.44 3.22 -9.02
CA PRO A 99 -5.50 3.09 -10.13
C PRO A 99 -4.68 4.37 -10.30
N GLY A 100 -3.38 4.22 -10.49
CA GLY A 100 -2.45 5.35 -10.65
C GLY A 100 -1.74 5.78 -9.38
N ARG A 101 -2.08 5.21 -8.22
CA ARG A 101 -1.43 5.56 -6.96
C ARG A 101 -0.01 5.02 -6.90
N VAL A 102 0.95 5.88 -6.56
CA VAL A 102 2.32 5.46 -6.27
C VAL A 102 2.36 4.89 -4.86
N LEU A 103 2.79 3.64 -4.73
CA LEU A 103 2.79 2.92 -3.44
C LEU A 103 4.13 3.05 -2.72
N TYR A 104 5.22 2.94 -3.45
CA TYR A 104 6.58 3.01 -2.92
C TYR A 104 7.45 3.83 -3.86
N GLU A 105 8.46 4.46 -3.28
CA GLU A 105 9.50 5.15 -4.03
C GLU A 105 10.87 4.70 -3.55
N MET A 106 11.86 4.78 -4.43
CA MET A 106 13.21 4.33 -4.14
C MET A 106 14.23 5.26 -4.80
N GLU A 107 15.35 5.47 -4.13
CA GLU A 107 16.46 6.20 -4.72
C GLU A 107 17.79 5.66 -4.17
N GLY A 108 18.89 6.04 -4.82
CA GLY A 108 20.22 5.62 -4.39
C GLY A 108 20.62 4.24 -4.88
N VAL A 109 19.90 3.67 -5.85
CA VAL A 109 20.21 2.40 -6.49
C VAL A 109 20.11 2.55 -8.00
N THR A 110 20.69 1.59 -8.74
CA THR A 110 20.55 1.57 -10.19
C THR A 110 19.14 1.16 -10.59
N GLU A 111 18.75 1.49 -11.82
CA GLU A 111 17.43 1.12 -12.32
C GLU A 111 17.21 -0.39 -12.30
N GLU A 112 18.23 -1.18 -12.65
CA GLU A 112 18.13 -2.64 -12.66
C GLU A 112 17.83 -3.18 -11.25
N ILE A 113 18.53 -2.67 -10.25
CA ILE A 113 18.31 -3.07 -8.86
C ILE A 113 16.91 -2.65 -8.41
N ALA A 114 16.49 -1.43 -8.76
CA ALA A 114 15.16 -0.94 -8.41
C ALA A 114 14.06 -1.78 -9.04
N ARG A 115 14.20 -2.13 -10.32
CA ARG A 115 13.22 -2.96 -11.03
C ARG A 115 13.07 -4.34 -10.36
N GLU A 116 14.18 -4.97 -10.01
CA GLU A 116 14.14 -6.28 -9.36
C GLU A 116 13.56 -6.19 -7.95
N ALA A 117 13.94 -5.18 -7.19
CA ALA A 117 13.39 -4.97 -5.84
C ALA A 117 11.87 -4.78 -5.89
N PHE A 118 11.38 -3.95 -6.82
CA PHE A 118 9.95 -3.74 -6.98
C PHE A 118 9.22 -4.96 -7.52
N ARG A 119 9.89 -5.78 -8.35
CA ARG A 119 9.32 -7.05 -8.80
C ARG A 119 9.06 -7.98 -7.62
N LEU A 120 10.01 -8.07 -6.71
CA LEU A 120 9.86 -8.89 -5.50
C LEU A 120 8.77 -8.33 -4.59
N ALA A 121 8.70 -7.01 -4.47
CA ALA A 121 7.65 -6.36 -3.69
C ALA A 121 6.27 -6.59 -4.31
N ALA A 122 6.15 -6.49 -5.62
CA ALA A 122 4.88 -6.65 -6.33
C ALA A 122 4.28 -8.04 -6.10
N ALA A 123 5.12 -9.05 -5.93
CA ALA A 123 4.67 -10.42 -5.65
C ALA A 123 3.94 -10.53 -4.30
N LYS A 124 4.12 -9.55 -3.41
CA LYS A 124 3.46 -9.51 -2.09
C LYS A 124 2.19 -8.67 -2.09
N LEU A 125 1.87 -8.02 -3.21
CA LEU A 125 0.73 -7.12 -3.32
C LEU A 125 -0.46 -7.81 -4.00
N PRO A 126 -1.70 -7.41 -3.67
CA PRO A 126 -2.91 -8.10 -4.15
C PRO A 126 -3.40 -7.63 -5.52
N PHE A 127 -2.72 -6.70 -6.17
CA PHE A 127 -3.13 -6.15 -7.47
C PHE A 127 -1.92 -5.91 -8.36
N PRO A 128 -2.15 -5.76 -9.67
CA PRO A 128 -1.06 -5.47 -10.61
C PRO A 128 -0.45 -4.09 -10.36
N THR A 129 0.84 -4.00 -10.61
CA THR A 129 1.62 -2.77 -10.42
C THR A 129 2.52 -2.56 -11.63
N THR A 130 3.01 -1.34 -11.79
CA THR A 130 3.95 -1.00 -12.84
C THR A 130 5.11 -0.19 -12.27
N PHE A 131 6.29 -0.40 -12.84
CA PHE A 131 7.48 0.36 -12.51
C PHE A 131 7.44 1.72 -13.20
N VAL A 132 7.75 2.78 -12.47
CA VAL A 132 7.80 4.13 -13.03
C VAL A 132 9.08 4.82 -12.62
N THR A 133 9.53 5.75 -13.47
CA THR A 133 10.70 6.58 -13.19
C THR A 133 10.25 8.03 -13.07
N ARG A 134 11.03 8.81 -12.35
CA ARG A 134 10.78 10.24 -12.22
C ARG A 134 11.00 10.92 -13.57
N GLN A 135 10.00 11.66 -14.01
CA GLN A 135 10.15 12.43 -15.23
C GLN A 135 10.97 13.67 -14.94
N VAL A 136 12.06 13.85 -15.71
CA VAL A 136 12.88 15.04 -15.64
C VAL A 136 12.42 15.95 -16.78
N MET A 137 11.90 17.11 -16.41
CA MET A 137 11.56 18.12 -17.40
C MET A 137 12.71 19.08 -17.59
#